data_104506e89931e67e3247b70df90b5a2b
#
_entry.id   104506e89931e67e3247b70df90b5a2b
#
_cell.length_a   1.000
_cell.length_b   1.000
_cell.length_c   1.000
_cell.angle_alpha   90.00
_cell.angle_beta   90.00
_cell.angle_gamma   90.00
#
_symmetry.space_group_name_H-M   'P 1'
#
loop_
_entity.id
_entity.type
_entity.pdbx_description
1 polymer ?
#
loop_
_entity_poly.entity_id
_entity_poly.type
_entity_poly.pdbx_seq_one_letter_code
_entity_poly.pdbx_strand_id
1 'polypeptide(L)'
;QDMVLGSYYLTFERFENGVSQMDNDAYWPEDIDFALAGKTYDELTDEEKANTHLNIYRDEDEVLMAYNEHIIGIHQPVWVRVTKELGGEKVSHVVRATAGRIIFNHNMPQDLGFVKRLDDNGKPTDKFFDYEITETCGKKLLGKIVDRTINQYGFTIAAEVLDNIKATGYKYSTRGSITISIADMTVPKAKYELIDETEQRVVEIEDQYNMGFITDEERYKLVVREWEKTTADVTDALTANMNKYNPIFMMADSGARGSMKQIRQLTGMRGLMANTAGKTIEIPIKANFREGLSVLEYFTSSRGARKGLADTALRTADSGYLTRRMVDVCQDVIIREADCGARKGILVSEISEGGQVIEKFSERIKGRFPVNDILKPGTGEVLISKDHMMTESDAALLESFDIHSAEIRTVLTCRAHSGICAKCYGMNLATSKPVGPGEAVGIIAAQSIGEPGTQLTMRTFHTGGVAGGDITQGLPRVEELFEARKPKKMATIAEIGGKVRFEEATKGSLLNIIITADDGDTRTYAVPHTGLLVQDGEVIEKGRQLQDGALNPHDVLRIRGASAVHNYLIQEVLKVYRQQGVDINDKHIEVIVRQMMRKVRVEEAGDTTLLSGAMADVLEVEDANAAVRQRLSLIHI
;
A
#
# COMPACT_ATOMS: atom_id res chain seq x y z
N GLN A 1 19.24 -7.32 2.62
CA GLN A 1 19.04 -8.01 1.36
C GLN A 1 19.42 -9.49 1.50
N ASP A 2 20.63 -9.80 1.91
CA ASP A 2 21.14 -11.15 2.05
C ASP A 2 20.35 -11.98 3.09
N MET A 3 19.92 -11.38 4.20
CA MET A 3 19.07 -12.04 5.19
C MET A 3 17.73 -12.49 4.59
N VAL A 4 17.08 -11.62 3.81
CA VAL A 4 15.81 -11.93 3.14
C VAL A 4 16.01 -12.99 2.07
N LEU A 5 17.06 -12.87 1.25
CA LEU A 5 17.38 -13.82 0.21
C LEU A 5 17.74 -15.19 0.78
N GLY A 6 18.50 -15.23 1.88
CA GLY A 6 18.85 -16.48 2.57
C GLY A 6 17.64 -17.17 3.20
N SER A 7 16.72 -16.41 3.82
CA SER A 7 15.47 -16.95 4.34
C SER A 7 14.56 -17.47 3.23
N TYR A 8 14.47 -16.73 2.11
CA TYR A 8 13.74 -17.15 0.93
C TYR A 8 14.30 -18.44 0.35
N TYR A 9 15.63 -18.50 0.14
CA TYR A 9 16.31 -19.70 -0.36
C TYR A 9 16.09 -20.89 0.56
N LEU A 10 16.18 -20.70 1.87
CA LEU A 10 16.00 -21.76 2.86
C LEU A 10 14.59 -22.38 2.83
N THR A 11 13.57 -21.54 2.66
CA THR A 11 12.15 -21.95 2.66
C THR A 11 11.61 -22.24 1.26
N PHE A 12 12.45 -22.13 0.23
CA PHE A 12 12.07 -22.33 -1.16
C PHE A 12 11.66 -23.79 -1.41
N GLU A 13 10.69 -23.97 -2.34
CA GLU A 13 10.20 -25.30 -2.72
C GLU A 13 10.87 -25.81 -3.99
N ARG A 14 11.00 -27.11 -4.10
CA ARG A 14 11.45 -27.74 -5.32
C ARG A 14 10.25 -27.89 -6.28
N PHE A 15 10.47 -27.46 -7.53
CA PHE A 15 9.46 -27.57 -8.59
C PHE A 15 9.91 -28.61 -9.63
N GLU A 16 8.97 -29.41 -10.08
CA GLU A 16 9.15 -30.36 -11.17
C GLU A 16 8.05 -30.14 -12.20
N ASN A 17 8.42 -29.91 -13.47
CA ASN A 17 7.48 -29.57 -14.53
C ASN A 17 6.54 -28.37 -14.20
N GLY A 18 7.01 -27.43 -13.39
CA GLY A 18 6.24 -26.24 -12.99
C GLY A 18 5.30 -26.45 -11.80
N VAL A 19 5.18 -27.65 -11.28
CA VAL A 19 4.38 -27.98 -10.08
C VAL A 19 5.30 -28.14 -8.89
N SER A 20 4.91 -27.63 -7.71
CA SER A 20 5.65 -27.83 -6.48
C SER A 20 5.67 -29.32 -6.12
N GLN A 21 6.82 -29.82 -5.70
CA GLN A 21 6.90 -31.17 -5.17
C GLN A 21 6.10 -31.35 -3.89
N MET A 22 5.80 -30.26 -3.17
CA MET A 22 4.92 -30.27 -2.00
C MET A 22 3.46 -30.52 -2.35
N ASP A 23 3.05 -30.16 -3.56
CA ASP A 23 1.66 -30.32 -4.06
C ASP A 23 1.50 -31.55 -4.95
N ASN A 24 2.59 -32.27 -5.22
CA ASN A 24 2.56 -33.43 -6.09
C ASN A 24 2.27 -34.70 -5.29
N ASP A 25 1.10 -35.31 -5.50
CA ASP A 25 0.63 -36.53 -4.80
C ASP A 25 1.56 -37.73 -5.00
N ALA A 26 2.36 -37.77 -6.06
CA ALA A 26 3.37 -38.80 -6.27
C ALA A 26 4.47 -38.79 -5.20
N TYR A 27 4.72 -37.63 -4.59
CA TYR A 27 5.65 -37.48 -3.46
C TYR A 27 4.97 -37.58 -2.09
N TRP A 28 3.63 -37.52 -2.05
CA TRP A 28 2.83 -37.49 -0.84
C TRP A 28 1.63 -38.43 -0.96
N PRO A 29 1.82 -39.76 -0.93
CA PRO A 29 0.71 -40.70 -0.98
C PRO A 29 -0.27 -40.45 0.18
N GLU A 30 -1.57 -40.44 -0.14
CA GLU A 30 -2.66 -40.19 0.82
C GLU A 30 -2.70 -41.20 1.97
N ASP A 31 -2.19 -42.43 1.74
CA ASP A 31 -2.27 -43.58 2.64
C ASP A 31 -0.97 -43.85 3.42
N ILE A 32 -0.29 -42.83 3.95
CA ILE A 32 0.78 -43.10 4.92
C ILE A 32 0.15 -43.57 6.23
N ASP A 33 0.23 -44.85 6.47
CA ASP A 33 -0.16 -45.44 7.74
C ASP A 33 0.74 -44.88 8.85
N PHE A 34 0.13 -44.34 9.92
CA PHE A 34 0.86 -43.82 11.09
C PHE A 34 1.88 -44.79 11.69
N ALA A 35 1.66 -46.11 11.45
CA ALA A 35 2.62 -47.15 11.83
C ALA A 35 3.98 -47.02 11.12
N LEU A 36 4.00 -46.56 9.86
CA LEU A 36 5.24 -46.35 9.09
C LEU A 36 6.06 -45.18 9.63
N ALA A 37 5.45 -44.10 10.09
CA ALA A 37 6.14 -42.93 10.63
C ALA A 37 6.95 -43.18 11.93
N GLY A 38 6.81 -44.35 12.53
CA GLY A 38 7.56 -44.77 13.68
C GLY A 38 8.61 -45.85 13.41
N LYS A 39 8.71 -46.32 12.16
CA LYS A 39 9.67 -47.35 11.75
C LYS A 39 10.94 -46.69 11.21
N THR A 40 12.09 -47.29 11.50
CA THR A 40 13.34 -46.95 10.81
C THR A 40 13.32 -47.55 9.40
N TYR A 41 14.09 -46.96 8.46
CA TYR A 41 14.15 -47.44 7.08
C TYR A 41 14.47 -48.95 6.97
N ASP A 42 15.29 -49.47 7.90
CA ASP A 42 15.65 -50.88 7.94
C ASP A 42 14.50 -51.81 8.39
N GLU A 43 13.50 -51.25 9.08
CA GLU A 43 12.31 -51.96 9.54
C GLU A 43 11.17 -51.99 8.50
N LEU A 44 11.35 -51.32 7.36
CA LEU A 44 10.40 -51.33 6.25
C LEU A 44 10.52 -52.60 5.41
N THR A 45 9.41 -53.12 4.93
CA THR A 45 9.39 -54.22 3.97
C THR A 45 9.91 -53.78 2.61
N ASP A 46 10.35 -54.72 1.75
CA ASP A 46 10.87 -54.41 0.42
C ASP A 46 9.82 -53.73 -0.48
N GLU A 47 8.53 -53.99 -0.30
CA GLU A 47 7.41 -53.29 -1.00
C GLU A 47 7.24 -51.89 -0.47
N GLU A 48 7.31 -51.68 0.83
CA GLU A 48 7.30 -50.37 1.48
C GLU A 48 8.49 -49.53 1.04
N LYS A 49 9.71 -50.13 0.97
CA LYS A 49 10.92 -49.48 0.46
C LYS A 49 10.85 -49.12 -1.02
N ALA A 50 10.18 -49.94 -1.85
CA ALA A 50 10.03 -49.67 -3.27
C ALA A 50 9.02 -48.52 -3.55
N ASN A 51 8.03 -48.32 -2.68
CA ASN A 51 7.04 -47.26 -2.75
C ASN A 51 7.51 -45.96 -2.06
N THR A 52 8.54 -46.01 -1.23
CA THR A 52 9.07 -44.84 -0.53
C THR A 52 10.11 -44.11 -1.39
N HIS A 53 9.66 -43.28 -2.29
CA HIS A 53 10.44 -42.12 -2.74
C HIS A 53 10.49 -41.02 -1.66
N LEU A 54 10.00 -41.32 -0.45
CA LEU A 54 9.78 -40.39 0.64
C LEU A 54 10.83 -40.55 1.71
N ASN A 55 11.43 -39.43 2.10
CA ASN A 55 12.31 -39.38 3.29
C ASN A 55 11.42 -39.19 4.52
N ILE A 56 11.18 -40.27 5.26
CA ILE A 56 10.39 -40.26 6.51
C ILE A 56 11.39 -40.25 7.67
N TYR A 57 11.22 -39.29 8.57
CA TYR A 57 12.11 -39.11 9.72
C TYR A 57 11.32 -39.11 11.02
N ARG A 58 11.96 -39.64 12.05
CA ARG A 58 11.36 -39.79 13.37
C ARG A 58 11.11 -38.46 14.07
N ASP A 59 12.08 -37.54 13.94
CA ASP A 59 12.05 -36.22 14.57
C ASP A 59 12.85 -35.20 13.75
N GLU A 60 12.81 -33.93 14.19
CA GLU A 60 13.50 -32.81 13.53
C GLU A 60 15.04 -32.99 13.58
N ASP A 61 15.57 -33.55 14.66
CA ASP A 61 17.01 -33.75 14.83
C ASP A 61 17.56 -34.78 13.82
N GLU A 62 16.80 -35.82 13.51
CA GLU A 62 17.13 -36.78 12.48
C GLU A 62 17.18 -36.16 11.09
N VAL A 63 16.25 -35.25 10.77
CA VAL A 63 16.28 -34.46 9.51
C VAL A 63 17.54 -33.60 9.45
N LEU A 64 17.90 -32.95 10.55
CA LEU A 64 19.10 -32.12 10.61
C LEU A 64 20.37 -32.95 10.44
N MET A 65 20.43 -34.16 11.03
CA MET A 65 21.53 -35.10 10.82
C MET A 65 21.63 -35.53 9.36
N ALA A 66 20.53 -35.98 8.77
CA ALA A 66 20.47 -36.39 7.37
C ALA A 66 20.88 -35.25 6.40
N TYR A 67 20.49 -34.03 6.72
CA TYR A 67 20.92 -32.85 5.96
C TYR A 67 22.41 -32.56 6.12
N ASN A 68 22.97 -32.68 7.33
CA ASN A 68 24.39 -32.46 7.57
C ASN A 68 25.26 -33.54 6.92
N GLU A 69 24.79 -34.79 6.89
CA GLU A 69 25.43 -35.90 6.19
C GLU A 69 25.23 -35.89 4.68
N HIS A 70 24.56 -34.85 4.16
CA HIS A 70 24.25 -34.69 2.72
C HIS A 70 23.41 -35.84 2.11
N ILE A 71 22.62 -36.54 2.92
CA ILE A 71 21.68 -37.57 2.47
C ILE A 71 20.48 -36.90 1.77
N ILE A 72 20.02 -35.76 2.30
CA ILE A 72 18.92 -34.97 1.77
C ILE A 72 19.34 -33.56 1.39
N GLY A 73 18.71 -33.03 0.36
CA GLY A 73 18.86 -31.62 -0.04
C GLY A 73 17.99 -30.69 0.82
N ILE A 74 18.35 -29.40 0.88
CA ILE A 74 17.66 -28.39 1.70
C ILE A 74 16.20 -28.16 1.27
N HIS A 75 15.91 -28.29 -0.03
CA HIS A 75 14.58 -28.08 -0.63
C HIS A 75 13.82 -29.39 -0.85
N GLN A 76 14.42 -30.51 -0.43
CA GLN A 76 13.80 -31.81 -0.62
C GLN A 76 12.64 -31.99 0.35
N PRO A 77 11.47 -32.47 -0.14
CA PRO A 77 10.34 -32.79 0.71
C PRO A 77 10.71 -33.92 1.68
N VAL A 78 10.28 -33.78 2.92
CA VAL A 78 10.47 -34.77 4.00
C VAL A 78 9.19 -34.91 4.81
N TRP A 79 8.99 -36.10 5.38
CA TRP A 79 7.98 -36.37 6.37
C TRP A 79 8.62 -36.44 7.75
N VAL A 80 8.06 -35.67 8.70
CA VAL A 80 8.60 -35.60 10.06
C VAL A 80 7.50 -35.85 11.06
N ARG A 81 7.76 -36.65 12.06
CA ARG A 81 6.86 -36.85 13.18
C ARG A 81 7.02 -35.72 14.19
N VAL A 82 5.98 -34.90 14.31
CA VAL A 82 5.88 -33.82 15.30
C VAL A 82 5.03 -34.29 16.47
N THR A 83 5.54 -34.14 17.69
CA THR A 83 4.81 -34.50 18.91
C THR A 83 4.43 -33.21 19.66
N LYS A 84 3.14 -33.04 19.93
CA LYS A 84 2.62 -31.92 20.72
C LYS A 84 1.70 -32.42 21.83
N GLU A 85 1.56 -31.62 22.88
CA GLU A 85 0.63 -31.91 23.99
C GLU A 85 -0.78 -31.44 23.64
N LEU A 86 -1.74 -32.37 23.69
CA LEU A 86 -3.16 -32.10 23.49
C LEU A 86 -3.94 -32.60 24.71
N GLY A 87 -4.53 -31.69 25.50
CA GLY A 87 -5.30 -32.07 26.69
C GLY A 87 -4.51 -32.80 27.79
N GLY A 88 -3.17 -32.68 27.80
CA GLY A 88 -2.29 -33.35 28.76
C GLY A 88 -1.73 -34.69 28.28
N GLU A 89 -2.10 -35.15 27.10
CA GLU A 89 -1.54 -36.32 26.44
C GLU A 89 -0.61 -35.91 25.29
N LYS A 90 0.51 -36.63 25.14
CA LYS A 90 1.43 -36.42 24.00
C LYS A 90 0.90 -37.16 22.78
N VAL A 91 0.47 -36.39 21.80
CA VAL A 91 -0.01 -36.91 20.52
C VAL A 91 1.05 -36.63 19.45
N SER A 92 1.33 -37.63 18.61
CA SER A 92 2.28 -37.51 17.50
C SER A 92 1.54 -37.55 16.17
N HIS A 93 1.93 -36.70 15.24
CA HIS A 93 1.41 -36.68 13.88
C HIS A 93 2.54 -36.49 12.88
N VAL A 94 2.37 -36.99 11.66
CA VAL A 94 3.36 -36.82 10.59
C VAL A 94 3.02 -35.59 9.78
N VAL A 95 3.99 -34.69 9.63
CA VAL A 95 3.82 -33.40 8.99
C VAL A 95 4.67 -33.32 7.72
N ARG A 96 4.12 -32.74 6.68
CA ARG A 96 4.81 -32.43 5.42
C ARG A 96 5.69 -31.19 5.60
N ALA A 97 6.97 -31.29 5.28
CA ALA A 97 7.86 -30.12 5.33
C ALA A 97 9.04 -30.30 4.37
N THR A 98 9.85 -29.27 4.22
CA THR A 98 11.19 -29.39 3.64
C THR A 98 12.23 -29.25 4.75
N ALA A 99 13.41 -29.82 4.56
CA ALA A 99 14.51 -29.68 5.54
C ALA A 99 14.78 -28.20 5.86
N GLY A 100 14.74 -27.34 4.86
CA GLY A 100 14.93 -25.90 5.03
C GLY A 100 13.84 -25.22 5.86
N ARG A 101 12.57 -25.60 5.68
CA ARG A 101 11.46 -25.05 6.49
C ARG A 101 11.53 -25.48 7.94
N ILE A 102 11.94 -26.70 8.20
CA ILE A 102 12.16 -27.19 9.57
C ILE A 102 13.23 -26.34 10.25
N ILE A 103 14.37 -26.14 9.60
CA ILE A 103 15.47 -25.31 10.11
C ILE A 103 15.01 -23.87 10.36
N PHE A 104 14.17 -23.33 9.46
CA PHE A 104 13.66 -21.97 9.59
C PHE A 104 12.69 -21.84 10.78
N ASN A 105 11.75 -22.77 10.93
CA ASN A 105 10.77 -22.78 12.01
C ASN A 105 11.39 -22.98 13.39
N HIS A 106 12.55 -23.66 13.48
CA HIS A 106 13.28 -23.82 14.73
C HIS A 106 13.78 -22.48 15.32
N ASN A 107 13.93 -21.45 14.50
CA ASN A 107 14.40 -20.12 14.93
C ASN A 107 13.32 -19.22 15.54
N MET A 108 12.08 -19.67 15.63
CA MET A 108 10.96 -18.85 16.09
C MET A 108 9.95 -19.65 16.93
N PRO A 109 9.19 -18.99 17.82
CA PRO A 109 8.08 -19.62 18.52
C PRO A 109 7.03 -20.20 17.56
N GLN A 110 6.49 -21.37 17.91
CA GLN A 110 5.55 -22.11 17.06
C GLN A 110 4.07 -21.86 17.44
N ASP A 111 3.74 -20.66 17.92
CA ASP A 111 2.40 -20.23 18.32
C ASP A 111 2.06 -18.81 17.86
N LEU A 112 2.74 -18.33 16.81
CA LEU A 112 2.55 -16.99 16.26
C LEU A 112 1.19 -16.80 15.53
N GLY A 113 0.40 -17.87 15.38
CA GLY A 113 -0.95 -17.82 14.84
C GLY A 113 -1.04 -17.68 13.32
N PHE A 114 0.00 -18.08 12.57
CA PHE A 114 -0.10 -18.20 11.11
C PHE A 114 -0.95 -19.41 10.70
N VAL A 115 -0.95 -20.45 11.54
CA VAL A 115 -1.77 -21.64 11.36
C VAL A 115 -2.88 -21.66 12.42
N LYS A 116 -4.15 -21.77 11.98
CA LYS A 116 -5.27 -21.98 12.90
C LYS A 116 -5.21 -23.40 13.46
N ARG A 117 -4.70 -23.53 14.68
CA ARG A 117 -4.52 -24.84 15.36
C ARG A 117 -5.77 -25.32 16.04
N LEU A 118 -6.61 -24.39 16.51
CA LEU A 118 -7.87 -24.67 17.17
C LEU A 118 -9.01 -23.98 16.42
N ASP A 119 -10.14 -24.67 16.31
CA ASP A 119 -11.40 -24.10 15.84
C ASP A 119 -11.97 -23.12 16.89
N ASP A 120 -12.97 -22.35 16.49
CA ASP A 120 -13.69 -21.41 17.36
C ASP A 120 -14.33 -22.09 18.58
N ASN A 121 -14.50 -23.42 18.55
CA ASN A 121 -14.99 -24.28 19.63
C ASN A 121 -13.86 -24.90 20.49
N GLY A 122 -12.60 -24.52 20.26
CA GLY A 122 -11.44 -25.06 20.99
C GLY A 122 -11.05 -26.50 20.60
N LYS A 123 -11.57 -27.05 19.50
CA LYS A 123 -11.18 -28.35 18.99
C LYS A 123 -9.95 -28.23 18.09
N PRO A 124 -9.03 -29.22 18.10
CA PRO A 124 -7.89 -29.21 17.20
C PRO A 124 -8.36 -29.35 15.74
N THR A 125 -7.77 -28.54 14.87
CA THR A 125 -7.95 -28.63 13.41
C THR A 125 -6.96 -29.64 12.82
N ASP A 126 -7.16 -30.04 11.57
CA ASP A 126 -6.24 -30.92 10.83
C ASP A 126 -4.83 -30.35 10.75
N LYS A 127 -4.70 -29.02 10.87
CA LYS A 127 -3.42 -28.29 10.84
C LYS A 127 -2.78 -28.08 12.22
N PHE A 128 -3.29 -28.73 13.27
CA PHE A 128 -2.79 -28.54 14.64
C PHE A 128 -1.29 -28.82 14.78
N PHE A 129 -0.79 -29.79 14.05
CA PHE A 129 0.60 -30.24 14.11
C PHE A 129 1.52 -29.46 13.13
N ASP A 130 0.97 -28.77 12.15
CA ASP A 130 1.74 -28.05 11.14
C ASP A 130 2.68 -27.01 11.76
N TYR A 131 3.77 -26.73 11.05
CA TYR A 131 4.67 -25.62 11.37
C TYR A 131 4.00 -24.28 11.12
N GLU A 132 4.44 -23.24 11.82
CA GLU A 132 3.92 -21.87 11.62
C GLU A 132 4.16 -21.37 10.20
N ILE A 133 5.34 -21.65 9.65
CA ILE A 133 5.70 -21.23 8.31
C ILE A 133 5.73 -22.43 7.38
N THR A 134 4.71 -22.52 6.55
CA THR A 134 4.54 -23.55 5.52
C THR A 134 4.81 -23.02 4.11
N GLU A 135 4.90 -21.71 3.96
CA GLU A 135 5.11 -21.01 2.68
C GLU A 135 6.54 -20.53 2.51
N THR A 136 6.91 -20.12 1.29
CA THR A 136 8.21 -19.51 1.02
C THR A 136 8.33 -18.13 1.66
N CYS A 137 9.36 -17.91 2.47
CA CYS A 137 9.49 -16.75 3.33
C CYS A 137 10.18 -15.57 2.63
N GLY A 138 9.39 -14.69 2.02
CA GLY A 138 9.85 -13.42 1.46
C GLY A 138 9.82 -12.26 2.46
N LYS A 139 10.23 -11.07 2.02
CA LYS A 139 10.29 -9.85 2.84
C LYS A 139 8.98 -9.52 3.56
N LYS A 140 7.83 -9.69 2.89
CA LYS A 140 6.50 -9.41 3.47
C LYS A 140 6.18 -10.34 4.63
N LEU A 141 6.44 -11.64 4.47
CA LEU A 141 6.19 -12.64 5.50
C LEU A 141 7.12 -12.45 6.70
N LEU A 142 8.41 -12.14 6.46
CA LEU A 142 9.35 -11.78 7.53
C LEU A 142 8.84 -10.58 8.35
N GLY A 143 8.32 -9.55 7.71
CA GLY A 143 7.70 -8.42 8.39
C GLY A 143 6.55 -8.83 9.31
N LYS A 144 5.66 -9.71 8.84
CA LYS A 144 4.54 -10.23 9.64
C LYS A 144 5.02 -11.09 10.82
N ILE A 145 6.07 -11.90 10.64
CA ILE A 145 6.66 -12.71 11.72
C ILE A 145 7.16 -11.79 12.84
N VAL A 146 7.91 -10.75 12.48
CA VAL A 146 8.44 -9.78 13.45
C VAL A 146 7.31 -9.05 14.18
N ASP A 147 6.30 -8.57 13.46
CA ASP A 147 5.15 -7.86 14.05
C ASP A 147 4.40 -8.75 15.03
N ARG A 148 4.06 -9.98 14.66
CA ARG A 148 3.38 -10.92 15.54
C ARG A 148 4.21 -11.30 16.77
N THR A 149 5.52 -11.52 16.57
CA THR A 149 6.42 -11.84 17.68
C THR A 149 6.50 -10.69 18.70
N ILE A 150 6.57 -9.44 18.23
CA ILE A 150 6.55 -8.26 19.11
C ILE A 150 5.24 -8.16 19.87
N ASN A 151 4.11 -8.37 19.20
CA ASN A 151 2.79 -8.25 19.80
C ASN A 151 2.50 -9.33 20.85
N GLN A 152 2.98 -10.57 20.65
CA GLN A 152 2.72 -11.69 21.56
C GLN A 152 3.76 -11.80 22.68
N TYR A 153 5.05 -11.66 22.37
CA TYR A 153 6.15 -11.94 23.28
C TYR A 153 6.93 -10.71 23.74
N GLY A 154 6.67 -9.56 23.11
CA GLY A 154 7.38 -8.31 23.42
C GLY A 154 8.77 -8.24 22.79
N PHE A 155 9.49 -7.14 23.10
CA PHE A 155 10.73 -6.79 22.41
C PHE A 155 11.90 -7.71 22.71
N THR A 156 11.98 -8.33 23.90
CA THR A 156 13.13 -9.16 24.30
C THR A 156 13.20 -10.43 23.46
N ILE A 157 12.11 -11.18 23.39
CA ILE A 157 12.05 -12.42 22.59
C ILE A 157 12.09 -12.08 21.09
N ALA A 158 11.47 -10.98 20.68
CA ALA A 158 11.57 -10.51 19.30
C ALA A 158 13.01 -10.22 18.88
N ALA A 159 13.84 -9.69 19.77
CA ALA A 159 15.27 -9.46 19.48
C ALA A 159 16.02 -10.79 19.27
N GLU A 160 15.76 -11.82 20.09
CA GLU A 160 16.35 -13.16 19.91
C GLU A 160 15.93 -13.80 18.59
N VAL A 161 14.65 -13.74 18.26
CA VAL A 161 14.12 -14.25 16.98
C VAL A 161 14.75 -13.53 15.79
N LEU A 162 14.90 -12.19 15.86
CA LEU A 162 15.56 -11.41 14.84
C LEU A 162 17.04 -11.77 14.68
N ASP A 163 17.75 -12.01 15.77
CA ASP A 163 19.15 -12.45 15.71
C ASP A 163 19.28 -13.85 15.11
N ASN A 164 18.38 -14.77 15.43
CA ASN A 164 18.34 -16.10 14.83
C ASN A 164 18.02 -16.04 13.32
N ILE A 165 17.03 -15.25 12.90
CA ILE A 165 16.69 -15.05 11.49
C ILE A 165 17.88 -14.40 10.75
N LYS A 166 18.54 -13.42 11.35
CA LYS A 166 19.73 -12.78 10.80
C LYS A 166 20.85 -13.80 10.57
N ALA A 167 21.21 -14.57 11.61
CA ALA A 167 22.28 -15.57 11.54
C ALA A 167 21.98 -16.65 10.50
N THR A 168 20.76 -17.17 10.50
CA THR A 168 20.29 -18.17 9.55
C THR A 168 20.25 -17.62 8.13
N GLY A 169 19.72 -16.41 7.94
CA GLY A 169 19.65 -15.75 6.64
C GLY A 169 21.03 -15.56 6.00
N TYR A 170 22.01 -15.06 6.75
CA TYR A 170 23.39 -14.94 6.24
C TYR A 170 24.04 -16.29 5.95
N LYS A 171 23.88 -17.27 6.85
CA LYS A 171 24.42 -18.61 6.67
C LYS A 171 23.94 -19.26 5.37
N TYR A 172 22.64 -19.20 5.12
CA TYR A 172 22.06 -19.84 3.94
C TYR A 172 22.15 -19.01 2.67
N SER A 173 22.26 -17.70 2.74
CA SER A 173 22.63 -16.86 1.60
C SER A 173 24.05 -17.20 1.10
N THR A 174 25.00 -17.38 2.04
CA THR A 174 26.36 -17.78 1.70
C THR A 174 26.43 -19.21 1.14
N ARG A 175 25.70 -20.16 1.73
CA ARG A 175 25.65 -21.55 1.24
C ARG A 175 24.94 -21.68 -0.10
N GLY A 176 23.87 -20.92 -0.31
CA GLY A 176 23.11 -20.89 -1.56
C GLY A 176 23.93 -20.32 -2.74
N SER A 177 24.96 -19.50 -2.43
CA SER A 177 25.88 -18.91 -3.43
C SER A 177 25.17 -18.34 -4.65
N ILE A 178 24.03 -17.65 -4.41
CA ILE A 178 23.18 -17.10 -5.48
C ILE A 178 23.95 -16.00 -6.21
N THR A 179 24.27 -16.25 -7.47
CA THR A 179 25.03 -15.33 -8.31
C THR A 179 24.29 -15.10 -9.63
N ILE A 180 24.57 -13.98 -10.29
CA ILE A 180 23.91 -13.53 -11.52
C ILE A 180 24.87 -13.69 -12.69
N SER A 181 24.36 -14.24 -13.79
CA SER A 181 25.04 -14.31 -15.07
C SER A 181 24.21 -13.63 -16.16
N ILE A 182 24.86 -13.19 -17.23
CA ILE A 182 24.17 -12.70 -18.44
C ILE A 182 23.32 -13.82 -19.07
N ALA A 183 23.72 -15.08 -18.90
CA ALA A 183 22.98 -16.24 -19.39
C ALA A 183 21.61 -16.41 -18.69
N ASP A 184 21.49 -15.95 -17.44
CA ASP A 184 20.24 -16.03 -16.67
C ASP A 184 19.16 -15.07 -17.18
N MET A 185 19.54 -14.10 -17.99
CA MET A 185 18.62 -13.15 -18.63
C MET A 185 18.01 -13.78 -19.87
N THR A 186 16.94 -14.58 -19.72
CA THR A 186 16.26 -15.24 -20.84
C THR A 186 15.25 -14.31 -21.51
N VAL A 187 15.34 -14.14 -22.83
CA VAL A 187 14.38 -13.34 -23.61
C VAL A 187 13.25 -14.25 -24.09
N PRO A 188 11.96 -13.94 -23.80
CA PRO A 188 10.84 -14.76 -24.26
C PRO A 188 10.65 -14.63 -25.77
N LYS A 189 10.42 -15.74 -26.47
CA LYS A 189 10.19 -15.75 -27.93
C LYS A 189 8.93 -14.97 -28.31
N ALA A 190 7.88 -15.04 -27.50
CA ALA A 190 6.64 -14.29 -27.70
C ALA A 190 6.82 -12.77 -27.81
N LYS A 191 7.94 -12.23 -27.30
CA LYS A 191 8.25 -10.78 -27.41
C LYS A 191 8.18 -10.29 -28.86
N TYR A 192 8.78 -11.01 -29.77
CA TYR A 192 8.87 -10.58 -31.18
C TYR A 192 7.50 -10.59 -31.86
N GLU A 193 6.71 -11.63 -31.62
CA GLU A 193 5.35 -11.76 -32.14
C GLU A 193 4.44 -10.62 -31.64
N LEU A 194 4.48 -10.32 -30.35
CA LEU A 194 3.71 -9.22 -29.75
C LEU A 194 4.12 -7.84 -30.28
N ILE A 195 5.42 -7.63 -30.56
CA ILE A 195 5.91 -6.38 -31.14
C ILE A 195 5.42 -6.24 -32.58
N ASP A 196 5.54 -7.29 -33.40
CA ASP A 196 5.13 -7.28 -34.82
C ASP A 196 3.62 -7.02 -34.95
N GLU A 197 2.77 -7.66 -34.10
CA GLU A 197 1.34 -7.39 -34.07
C GLU A 197 1.03 -5.93 -33.73
N THR A 198 1.77 -5.37 -32.79
CA THR A 198 1.56 -3.97 -32.37
C THR A 198 1.99 -3.01 -33.48
N GLU A 199 3.08 -3.29 -34.18
CA GLU A 199 3.49 -2.48 -35.33
C GLU A 199 2.42 -2.44 -36.41
N GLN A 200 1.76 -3.57 -36.71
CA GLN A 200 0.65 -3.61 -37.67
C GLN A 200 -0.52 -2.73 -37.20
N ARG A 201 -0.90 -2.80 -35.91
CA ARG A 201 -1.96 -1.93 -35.37
C ARG A 201 -1.58 -0.45 -35.39
N VAL A 202 -0.32 -0.12 -35.15
CA VAL A 202 0.16 1.27 -35.24
C VAL A 202 0.07 1.78 -36.67
N VAL A 203 0.42 0.97 -37.68
CA VAL A 203 0.24 1.34 -39.10
C VAL A 203 -1.23 1.58 -39.42
N GLU A 204 -2.15 0.74 -38.93
CA GLU A 204 -3.61 0.96 -39.12
C GLU A 204 -4.07 2.30 -38.52
N ILE A 205 -3.55 2.67 -37.33
CA ILE A 205 -3.87 3.96 -36.69
C ILE A 205 -3.30 5.13 -37.50
N GLU A 206 -2.09 4.99 -38.04
CA GLU A 206 -1.48 5.99 -38.92
C GLU A 206 -2.28 6.15 -40.23
N ASP A 207 -2.77 5.06 -40.81
CA ASP A 207 -3.63 5.10 -41.99
C ASP A 207 -4.97 5.79 -41.72
N GLN A 208 -5.60 5.55 -40.56
CA GLN A 208 -6.81 6.26 -40.14
C GLN A 208 -6.57 7.76 -39.99
N TYR A 209 -5.41 8.15 -39.46
CA TYR A 209 -5.00 9.55 -39.40
C TYR A 209 -4.79 10.16 -40.80
N ASN A 210 -4.08 9.46 -41.67
CA ASN A 210 -3.83 9.91 -43.05
C ASN A 210 -5.12 10.04 -43.86
N MET A 211 -6.12 9.21 -43.57
CA MET A 211 -7.48 9.30 -44.16
C MET A 211 -8.33 10.44 -43.53
N GLY A 212 -7.86 11.06 -42.47
CA GLY A 212 -8.55 12.16 -41.81
C GLY A 212 -9.68 11.74 -40.85
N PHE A 213 -9.77 10.47 -40.46
CA PHE A 213 -10.79 9.98 -39.51
C PHE A 213 -10.51 10.37 -38.07
N ILE A 214 -9.25 10.56 -37.70
CA ILE A 214 -8.81 10.90 -36.33
C ILE A 214 -7.92 12.13 -36.34
N THR A 215 -7.91 12.86 -35.23
CA THR A 215 -7.01 14.01 -35.01
C THR A 215 -5.59 13.54 -34.63
N ASP A 216 -4.59 14.40 -34.76
CA ASP A 216 -3.20 14.06 -34.35
C ASP A 216 -3.11 13.76 -32.84
N GLU A 217 -3.91 14.45 -32.03
CA GLU A 217 -3.94 14.20 -30.58
C GLU A 217 -4.53 12.83 -30.24
N GLU A 218 -5.57 12.41 -30.98
CA GLU A 218 -6.16 11.07 -30.83
C GLU A 218 -5.23 10.00 -31.33
N ARG A 219 -4.58 10.19 -32.49
CA ARG A 219 -3.55 9.30 -33.01
C ARG A 219 -2.46 9.08 -31.96
N TYR A 220 -1.91 10.16 -31.42
CA TYR A 220 -0.89 10.10 -30.36
C TYR A 220 -1.34 9.27 -29.14
N LYS A 221 -2.56 9.52 -28.64
CA LYS A 221 -3.13 8.79 -27.50
C LYS A 221 -3.30 7.29 -27.80
N LEU A 222 -3.78 6.96 -28.99
CA LEU A 222 -3.98 5.57 -29.41
C LEU A 222 -2.65 4.83 -29.54
N VAL A 223 -1.66 5.41 -30.21
CA VAL A 223 -0.32 4.81 -30.39
C VAL A 223 0.35 4.57 -29.02
N VAL A 224 0.33 5.56 -28.13
CA VAL A 224 0.89 5.42 -26.78
C VAL A 224 0.19 4.29 -26.02
N ARG A 225 -1.13 4.22 -26.08
CA ARG A 225 -1.93 3.19 -25.39
C ARG A 225 -1.63 1.77 -25.91
N GLU A 226 -1.48 1.59 -27.22
CA GLU A 226 -1.13 0.29 -27.80
C GLU A 226 0.26 -0.16 -27.33
N TRP A 227 1.26 0.72 -27.33
CA TRP A 227 2.59 0.38 -26.83
C TRP A 227 2.63 0.13 -25.31
N GLU A 228 1.79 0.80 -24.54
CA GLU A 228 1.62 0.50 -23.11
C GLU A 228 1.09 -0.92 -22.89
N LYS A 229 0.03 -1.27 -23.63
CA LYS A 229 -0.56 -2.60 -23.60
C LYS A 229 0.48 -3.67 -23.95
N THR A 230 1.18 -3.49 -25.08
CA THR A 230 2.23 -4.43 -25.49
C THR A 230 3.34 -4.56 -24.46
N THR A 231 3.71 -3.46 -23.82
CA THR A 231 4.71 -3.49 -22.74
C THR A 231 4.22 -4.32 -21.54
N ALA A 232 2.94 -4.28 -21.22
CA ALA A 232 2.33 -5.12 -20.18
C ALA A 232 2.30 -6.58 -20.62
N ASP A 233 1.81 -6.87 -21.83
CA ASP A 233 1.71 -8.23 -22.38
C ASP A 233 3.10 -8.91 -22.45
N VAL A 234 4.15 -8.18 -22.86
CA VAL A 234 5.54 -8.67 -22.84
C VAL A 234 6.02 -8.94 -21.41
N THR A 235 5.59 -8.15 -20.44
CA THR A 235 5.94 -8.37 -19.02
C THR A 235 5.29 -9.64 -18.48
N ASP A 236 4.05 -9.88 -18.84
CA ASP A 236 3.30 -11.07 -18.42
C ASP A 236 3.87 -12.33 -19.09
N ALA A 237 4.17 -12.27 -20.38
CA ALA A 237 4.85 -13.35 -21.10
C ALA A 237 6.24 -13.65 -20.51
N LEU A 238 6.98 -12.63 -20.10
CA LEU A 238 8.27 -12.78 -19.42
C LEU A 238 8.12 -13.49 -18.09
N THR A 239 7.15 -13.05 -17.27
CA THR A 239 6.90 -13.63 -15.95
C THR A 239 6.49 -15.10 -16.05
N ALA A 240 5.62 -15.43 -17.01
CA ALA A 240 5.17 -16.80 -17.23
C ALA A 240 6.30 -17.73 -17.73
N ASN A 241 7.23 -17.22 -18.54
CA ASN A 241 8.32 -18.01 -19.14
C ASN A 241 9.58 -18.07 -18.27
N MET A 242 9.64 -17.31 -17.18
CA MET A 242 10.82 -17.25 -16.32
C MET A 242 10.88 -18.46 -15.38
N ASN A 243 12.04 -19.14 -15.37
CA ASN A 243 12.26 -20.24 -14.44
C ASN A 243 12.30 -19.73 -13.00
N LYS A 244 11.56 -20.36 -12.10
CA LYS A 244 11.55 -20.03 -10.66
C LYS A 244 12.92 -20.19 -9.98
N TYR A 245 13.79 -21.03 -10.52
CA TYR A 245 15.18 -21.18 -10.04
C TYR A 245 16.14 -20.12 -10.57
N ASN A 246 15.67 -19.22 -11.42
CA ASN A 246 16.51 -18.15 -11.94
C ASN A 246 16.92 -17.22 -10.80
N PRO A 247 18.22 -16.96 -10.57
CA PRO A 247 18.70 -16.09 -9.50
C PRO A 247 18.09 -14.70 -9.52
N ILE A 248 17.87 -14.13 -10.70
CA ILE A 248 17.27 -12.80 -10.89
C ILE A 248 15.80 -12.82 -10.44
N PHE A 249 15.07 -13.89 -10.79
CA PHE A 249 13.69 -14.06 -10.34
C PHE A 249 13.61 -14.21 -8.83
N MET A 250 14.45 -15.06 -8.22
CA MET A 250 14.49 -15.26 -6.78
C MET A 250 14.78 -13.96 -6.02
N MET A 251 15.67 -13.10 -6.52
CA MET A 251 15.98 -11.81 -5.90
C MET A 251 14.79 -10.85 -5.95
N ALA A 252 14.04 -10.83 -7.04
CA ALA A 252 12.89 -9.96 -7.20
C ALA A 252 11.64 -10.46 -6.45
N ASP A 253 11.37 -11.77 -6.52
CA ASP A 253 10.21 -12.40 -5.89
C ASP A 253 10.33 -12.40 -4.35
N SER A 254 11.52 -12.66 -3.81
CA SER A 254 11.79 -12.54 -2.38
C SER A 254 11.60 -11.11 -1.83
N GLY A 255 11.59 -10.10 -2.70
CA GLY A 255 11.60 -8.68 -2.30
C GLY A 255 12.95 -8.22 -1.73
N ALA A 256 14.02 -9.01 -1.87
CA ALA A 256 15.36 -8.65 -1.39
C ALA A 256 15.96 -7.51 -2.23
N ARG A 257 15.90 -7.64 -3.55
CA ARG A 257 16.42 -6.63 -4.48
C ARG A 257 15.79 -6.76 -5.86
N GLY A 258 15.54 -5.60 -6.48
CA GLY A 258 14.99 -5.55 -7.82
C GLY A 258 13.46 -5.52 -7.86
N SER A 259 12.94 -5.32 -9.05
CA SER A 259 11.50 -5.35 -9.34
C SER A 259 11.28 -5.93 -10.73
N MET A 260 10.08 -6.44 -11.01
CA MET A 260 9.71 -6.95 -12.33
C MET A 260 9.87 -5.89 -13.44
N LYS A 261 9.66 -4.59 -13.10
CA LYS A 261 9.92 -3.47 -14.03
C LYS A 261 11.40 -3.38 -14.45
N GLN A 262 12.34 -3.67 -13.55
CA GLN A 262 13.77 -3.67 -13.84
C GLN A 262 14.17 -4.91 -14.66
N ILE A 263 13.61 -6.08 -14.33
CA ILE A 263 13.83 -7.32 -15.08
C ILE A 263 13.31 -7.16 -16.52
N ARG A 264 12.14 -6.54 -16.69
CA ARG A 264 11.60 -6.23 -18.02
C ARG A 264 12.56 -5.43 -18.87
N GLN A 265 13.25 -4.42 -18.31
CA GLN A 265 14.24 -3.63 -19.06
C GLN A 265 15.48 -4.44 -19.45
N LEU A 266 15.81 -5.47 -18.65
CA LEU A 266 16.97 -6.33 -18.92
C LEU A 266 16.68 -7.39 -19.99
N THR A 267 15.49 -8.00 -19.98
CA THR A 267 15.17 -9.21 -20.75
C THR A 267 13.94 -9.10 -21.64
N GLY A 268 13.05 -8.16 -21.37
CA GLY A 268 11.85 -7.92 -22.14
C GLY A 268 12.00 -6.77 -23.13
N MET A 269 11.31 -5.68 -22.89
CA MET A 269 11.30 -4.46 -23.67
C MET A 269 11.44 -3.25 -22.75
N ARG A 270 12.26 -2.28 -23.10
CA ARG A 270 12.40 -1.07 -22.28
C ARG A 270 11.14 -0.21 -22.31
N GLY A 271 10.51 -0.08 -23.49
CA GLY A 271 9.21 0.58 -23.65
C GLY A 271 9.32 2.07 -23.95
N LEU A 272 8.23 2.79 -23.71
CA LEU A 272 8.12 4.22 -23.99
C LEU A 272 8.99 5.06 -23.06
N MET A 273 9.58 6.12 -23.61
CA MET A 273 10.45 7.07 -22.91
C MET A 273 9.86 8.48 -22.94
N ALA A 274 10.05 9.24 -21.87
CA ALA A 274 9.69 10.65 -21.84
C ALA A 274 10.82 11.53 -22.40
N ASN A 275 10.47 12.57 -23.15
CA ASN A 275 11.41 13.59 -23.58
C ASN A 275 11.80 14.52 -22.42
N THR A 276 12.68 15.48 -22.65
CA THR A 276 13.11 16.44 -21.63
C THR A 276 11.99 17.37 -21.13
N ALA A 277 10.93 17.57 -21.93
CA ALA A 277 9.75 18.34 -21.53
C ALA A 277 8.73 17.53 -20.70
N GLY A 278 8.90 16.19 -20.61
CA GLY A 278 7.98 15.31 -19.91
C GLY A 278 6.93 14.62 -20.79
N LYS A 279 6.82 14.99 -22.08
CA LYS A 279 5.91 14.32 -23.03
C LYS A 279 6.49 12.95 -23.43
N THR A 280 5.66 11.93 -23.52
CA THR A 280 6.04 10.59 -23.97
C THR A 280 6.43 10.62 -25.44
N ILE A 281 7.52 9.96 -25.79
CA ILE A 281 7.96 9.79 -27.18
C ILE A 281 7.17 8.61 -27.76
N GLU A 282 6.54 8.81 -28.92
CA GLU A 282 5.67 7.81 -29.56
C GLU A 282 6.42 6.53 -29.97
N ILE A 283 7.70 6.66 -30.28
CA ILE A 283 8.56 5.55 -30.69
C ILE A 283 9.13 4.89 -29.43
N PRO A 284 8.73 3.63 -29.11
CA PRO A 284 9.24 2.92 -27.95
C PRO A 284 10.65 2.38 -28.21
N ILE A 285 11.38 2.11 -27.14
CA ILE A 285 12.60 1.30 -27.20
C ILE A 285 12.19 -0.17 -27.15
N LYS A 286 12.25 -0.85 -28.30
CA LYS A 286 11.88 -2.26 -28.45
C LYS A 286 12.94 -3.22 -27.91
N ALA A 287 14.20 -2.80 -27.97
CA ALA A 287 15.34 -3.56 -27.48
C ALA A 287 15.38 -3.60 -25.94
N ASN A 288 16.08 -4.59 -25.42
CA ASN A 288 16.44 -4.71 -24.01
C ASN A 288 17.95 -4.56 -23.82
N PHE A 289 18.41 -4.48 -22.57
CA PHE A 289 19.84 -4.32 -22.29
C PHE A 289 20.67 -5.55 -22.65
N ARG A 290 20.08 -6.76 -22.65
CA ARG A 290 20.78 -7.99 -23.05
C ARG A 290 21.09 -8.01 -24.54
N GLU A 291 20.12 -7.63 -25.36
CA GLU A 291 20.28 -7.59 -26.84
C GLU A 291 21.16 -6.41 -27.28
N GLY A 292 21.25 -5.38 -26.45
CA GLY A 292 21.87 -4.11 -26.79
C GLY A 292 20.89 -3.15 -27.45
N LEU A 293 21.13 -1.86 -27.28
CA LEU A 293 20.32 -0.80 -27.87
C LEU A 293 20.93 -0.30 -29.17
N SER A 294 20.09 0.07 -30.12
CA SER A 294 20.55 0.82 -31.31
C SER A 294 21.07 2.20 -30.90
N VAL A 295 21.84 2.87 -31.76
CA VAL A 295 22.41 4.18 -31.46
C VAL A 295 21.32 5.22 -31.12
N LEU A 296 20.22 5.21 -31.87
CA LEU A 296 19.10 6.12 -31.64
C LEU A 296 18.38 5.82 -30.32
N GLU A 297 18.10 4.56 -30.01
CA GLU A 297 17.49 4.12 -28.75
C GLU A 297 18.39 4.44 -27.56
N TYR A 298 19.69 4.23 -27.69
CA TYR A 298 20.67 4.58 -26.67
C TYR A 298 20.68 6.09 -26.39
N PHE A 299 20.66 6.92 -27.43
CA PHE A 299 20.65 8.37 -27.30
C PHE A 299 19.37 8.84 -26.58
N THR A 300 18.21 8.34 -26.99
CA THR A 300 16.92 8.64 -26.35
C THR A 300 16.92 8.23 -24.88
N SER A 301 17.39 7.03 -24.59
CA SER A 301 17.56 6.47 -23.26
C SER A 301 18.49 7.32 -22.38
N SER A 302 19.64 7.73 -22.93
CA SER A 302 20.64 8.53 -22.23
C SER A 302 20.11 9.91 -21.82
N ARG A 303 19.30 10.55 -22.68
CA ARG A 303 18.65 11.84 -22.37
C ARG A 303 17.67 11.70 -21.21
N GLY A 304 16.85 10.65 -21.21
CA GLY A 304 15.95 10.34 -20.11
C GLY A 304 16.68 10.08 -18.78
N ALA A 305 17.76 9.29 -18.83
CA ALA A 305 18.61 9.00 -17.68
C ALA A 305 19.25 10.27 -17.10
N ARG A 306 19.81 11.13 -17.95
CA ARG A 306 20.42 12.41 -17.51
C ARG A 306 19.39 13.31 -16.86
N LYS A 307 18.19 13.45 -17.44
CA LYS A 307 17.10 14.22 -16.85
C LYS A 307 16.76 13.71 -15.45
N GLY A 308 16.63 12.41 -15.29
CA GLY A 308 16.30 11.82 -14.01
C GLY A 308 17.37 12.03 -12.94
N LEU A 309 18.64 11.89 -13.29
CA LEU A 309 19.74 12.18 -12.35
C LEU A 309 19.72 13.66 -11.92
N ALA A 310 19.51 14.57 -12.86
CA ALA A 310 19.41 16.01 -12.55
C ALA A 310 18.17 16.32 -11.70
N ASP A 311 17.00 15.77 -12.06
CA ASP A 311 15.77 15.97 -11.32
C ASP A 311 15.88 15.41 -9.90
N THR A 312 16.51 14.26 -9.71
CA THR A 312 16.75 13.67 -8.38
C THR A 312 17.60 14.60 -7.51
N ALA A 313 18.71 15.11 -8.06
CA ALA A 313 19.61 15.99 -7.33
C ALA A 313 18.92 17.31 -6.91
N LEU A 314 18.13 17.91 -7.80
CA LEU A 314 17.43 19.17 -7.51
C LEU A 314 16.28 18.97 -6.52
N ARG A 315 15.45 17.94 -6.72
CA ARG A 315 14.28 17.69 -5.87
C ARG A 315 14.62 17.21 -4.45
N THR A 316 15.83 16.72 -4.21
CA THR A 316 16.28 16.39 -2.85
C THR A 316 16.25 17.64 -1.96
N ALA A 317 16.66 18.79 -2.50
CA ALA A 317 16.60 20.06 -1.79
C ALA A 317 15.15 20.49 -1.51
N ASP A 318 14.24 20.32 -2.47
CA ASP A 318 12.82 20.65 -2.32
C ASP A 318 12.16 19.77 -1.23
N SER A 319 12.46 18.47 -1.19
CA SER A 319 12.00 17.55 -0.15
C SER A 319 12.49 17.97 1.24
N GLY A 320 13.76 18.35 1.36
CA GLY A 320 14.32 18.85 2.62
C GLY A 320 13.67 20.17 3.07
N TYR A 321 13.41 21.07 2.14
CA TYR A 321 12.75 22.34 2.43
C TYR A 321 11.26 22.14 2.83
N LEU A 322 10.54 21.25 2.18
CA LEU A 322 9.17 20.87 2.57
C LEU A 322 9.15 20.31 4.00
N THR A 323 10.05 19.37 4.30
CA THR A 323 10.16 18.77 5.64
C THR A 323 10.42 19.84 6.70
N ARG A 324 11.35 20.76 6.46
CA ARG A 324 11.64 21.87 7.38
C ARG A 324 10.40 22.72 7.66
N ARG A 325 9.65 23.11 6.62
CA ARG A 325 8.42 23.91 6.78
C ARG A 325 7.36 23.17 7.59
N MET A 326 7.18 21.86 7.35
CA MET A 326 6.25 21.04 8.12
C MET A 326 6.67 20.94 9.60
N VAL A 327 7.97 20.79 9.88
CA VAL A 327 8.49 20.78 11.26
C VAL A 327 8.23 22.13 11.93
N ASP A 328 8.53 23.24 11.26
CA ASP A 328 8.33 24.60 11.82
C ASP A 328 6.86 24.86 12.19
N VAL A 329 5.90 24.34 11.40
CA VAL A 329 4.45 24.49 11.65
C VAL A 329 3.95 23.57 12.75
N CYS A 330 4.53 22.38 12.90
CA CYS A 330 4.00 21.33 13.76
C CYS A 330 4.83 21.09 15.04
N GLN A 331 5.94 21.80 15.27
CA GLN A 331 6.81 21.60 16.43
C GLN A 331 6.09 21.73 17.79
N ASP A 332 5.06 22.58 17.86
CA ASP A 332 4.28 22.81 19.07
C ASP A 332 3.23 21.72 19.37
N VAL A 333 3.05 20.77 18.43
CA VAL A 333 2.07 19.69 18.58
C VAL A 333 2.66 18.56 19.40
N ILE A 334 2.38 18.60 20.70
CA ILE A 334 2.85 17.64 21.70
C ILE A 334 1.64 17.04 22.39
N ILE A 335 1.73 15.80 22.85
CA ILE A 335 0.69 15.17 23.69
C ILE A 335 0.75 15.79 25.08
N ARG A 336 -0.31 16.51 25.48
CA ARG A 336 -0.37 17.20 26.79
C ARG A 336 -1.42 16.62 27.73
N GLU A 337 -2.50 16.10 27.20
CA GLU A 337 -3.66 15.62 27.95
C GLU A 337 -3.93 14.15 27.63
N ALA A 338 -4.47 13.43 28.61
CA ALA A 338 -4.90 12.04 28.39
C ALA A 338 -6.16 11.98 27.52
N ASP A 339 -7.17 12.81 27.83
CA ASP A 339 -8.45 12.85 27.11
C ASP A 339 -9.03 14.27 27.08
N CYS A 340 -9.39 14.76 25.91
CA CYS A 340 -10.02 16.07 25.72
C CYS A 340 -11.56 16.04 25.79
N GLY A 341 -12.18 14.88 26.01
CA GLY A 341 -13.63 14.72 26.07
C GLY A 341 -14.37 14.99 24.75
N ALA A 342 -13.72 14.89 23.61
CA ALA A 342 -14.35 15.09 22.31
C ALA A 342 -15.48 14.08 22.07
N ARG A 343 -16.67 14.58 21.69
CA ARG A 343 -17.88 13.79 21.42
C ARG A 343 -18.15 13.60 19.93
N LYS A 344 -17.37 14.24 19.06
CA LYS A 344 -17.48 14.14 17.60
C LYS A 344 -16.23 13.47 17.07
N GLY A 345 -16.39 12.54 16.15
CA GLY A 345 -15.32 11.89 15.43
C GLY A 345 -15.42 12.12 13.94
N ILE A 346 -14.74 11.29 13.21
CA ILE A 346 -14.84 11.21 11.74
C ILE A 346 -15.27 9.80 11.40
N LEU A 347 -16.26 9.68 10.53
CA LEU A 347 -16.65 8.39 9.96
C LEU A 347 -15.55 7.95 8.99
N VAL A 348 -14.95 6.82 9.28
CA VAL A 348 -13.88 6.21 8.49
C VAL A 348 -14.41 4.95 7.82
N SER A 349 -14.17 4.87 6.52
CA SER A 349 -14.44 3.71 5.68
C SER A 349 -13.21 3.40 4.82
N GLU A 350 -13.27 2.36 4.02
CA GLU A 350 -12.27 2.06 3.01
C GLU A 350 -12.10 3.22 2.01
N ILE A 351 -10.86 3.49 1.61
CA ILE A 351 -10.56 4.43 0.52
C ILE A 351 -10.34 3.62 -0.74
N SER A 352 -11.26 3.77 -1.71
CA SER A 352 -11.17 3.14 -3.02
C SER A 352 -11.32 4.17 -4.14
N GLU A 353 -10.63 3.97 -5.25
CA GLU A 353 -10.73 4.79 -6.44
C GLU A 353 -10.70 3.91 -7.70
N GLY A 354 -11.70 4.06 -8.56
CA GLY A 354 -11.78 3.30 -9.80
C GLY A 354 -11.81 1.77 -9.62
N GLY A 355 -12.31 1.28 -8.47
CA GLY A 355 -12.36 -0.15 -8.13
C GLY A 355 -11.06 -0.71 -7.52
N GLN A 356 -10.02 0.11 -7.36
CA GLN A 356 -8.82 -0.27 -6.61
C GLN A 356 -8.88 0.28 -5.19
N VAL A 357 -8.65 -0.60 -4.22
CA VAL A 357 -8.54 -0.23 -2.81
C VAL A 357 -7.19 0.44 -2.59
N ILE A 358 -7.20 1.71 -2.20
CA ILE A 358 -6.01 2.48 -1.82
C ILE A 358 -5.61 2.13 -0.39
N GLU A 359 -6.58 2.13 0.52
CA GLU A 359 -6.36 1.79 1.92
C GLU A 359 -7.55 1.06 2.51
N LYS A 360 -7.28 -0.07 3.17
CA LYS A 360 -8.31 -0.91 3.78
C LYS A 360 -8.88 -0.27 5.04
N PHE A 361 -10.14 -0.57 5.32
CA PHE A 361 -10.79 -0.15 6.56
C PHE A 361 -10.03 -0.60 7.80
N SER A 362 -9.57 -1.86 7.85
CA SER A 362 -8.80 -2.44 8.95
C SER A 362 -7.49 -1.68 9.25
N GLU A 363 -6.77 -1.20 8.23
CA GLU A 363 -5.55 -0.42 8.42
C GLU A 363 -5.82 0.96 9.02
N ARG A 364 -6.93 1.59 8.65
CA ARG A 364 -7.31 2.94 9.10
C ARG A 364 -7.80 2.99 10.55
N ILE A 365 -8.44 1.93 11.03
CA ILE A 365 -8.95 1.86 12.41
C ILE A 365 -7.93 1.34 13.41
N LYS A 366 -6.89 0.63 12.97
CA LYS A 366 -5.84 0.07 13.81
C LYS A 366 -5.18 1.17 14.66
N GLY A 367 -5.17 0.98 15.99
CA GLY A 367 -4.58 1.91 16.95
C GLY A 367 -5.36 3.22 17.15
N ARG A 368 -6.65 3.24 16.83
CA ARG A 368 -7.57 4.36 17.10
C ARG A 368 -8.56 4.00 18.19
N PHE A 369 -9.16 5.01 18.80
CA PHE A 369 -10.26 4.84 19.74
C PHE A 369 -11.59 5.19 19.05
N PRO A 370 -12.66 4.39 19.21
CA PRO A 370 -13.96 4.76 18.71
C PRO A 370 -14.54 5.93 19.56
N VAL A 371 -15.44 6.71 18.97
CA VAL A 371 -16.13 7.81 19.68
C VAL A 371 -17.20 7.26 20.63
N ASN A 372 -17.96 6.29 20.13
CA ASN A 372 -19.02 5.60 20.84
C ASN A 372 -18.73 4.11 20.84
N ASP A 373 -19.40 3.37 21.74
CA ASP A 373 -19.31 1.92 21.74
C ASP A 373 -19.83 1.36 20.42
N ILE A 374 -19.08 0.44 19.82
CA ILE A 374 -19.48 -0.22 18.57
C ILE A 374 -20.32 -1.43 18.94
N LEU A 375 -21.57 -1.44 18.45
CA LEU A 375 -22.56 -2.44 18.77
C LEU A 375 -22.66 -3.50 17.66
N LYS A 376 -22.96 -4.73 18.06
CA LYS A 376 -23.22 -5.82 17.12
C LYS A 376 -24.54 -5.59 16.38
N PRO A 377 -24.55 -5.66 15.04
CA PRO A 377 -25.78 -5.55 14.28
C PRO A 377 -26.81 -6.61 14.71
N GLY A 378 -28.01 -6.17 15.09
CA GLY A 378 -29.14 -7.06 15.43
C GLY A 378 -29.26 -7.44 16.90
N THR A 379 -28.19 -7.54 17.70
CA THR A 379 -28.27 -7.90 19.14
C THR A 379 -28.07 -6.73 20.09
N GLY A 380 -27.41 -5.65 19.65
CA GLY A 380 -27.12 -4.49 20.49
C GLY A 380 -26.04 -4.74 21.57
N GLU A 381 -25.37 -5.88 21.54
CA GLU A 381 -24.23 -6.15 22.41
C GLU A 381 -23.04 -5.28 22.04
N VAL A 382 -22.27 -4.81 23.02
CA VAL A 382 -21.07 -4.01 22.80
C VAL A 382 -19.96 -4.93 22.30
N LEU A 383 -19.53 -4.75 21.05
CA LEU A 383 -18.39 -5.44 20.48
C LEU A 383 -17.07 -4.77 20.92
N ILE A 384 -16.99 -3.46 20.80
CA ILE A 384 -15.80 -2.68 21.16
C ILE A 384 -16.23 -1.47 21.97
N SER A 385 -15.64 -1.31 23.16
CA SER A 385 -15.90 -0.15 24.03
C SER A 385 -15.17 1.10 23.51
N LYS A 386 -15.76 2.27 23.72
CA LYS A 386 -15.16 3.59 23.42
C LYS A 386 -13.80 3.84 24.07
N ASP A 387 -13.51 3.17 25.18
CA ASP A 387 -12.24 3.32 25.90
C ASP A 387 -11.18 2.27 25.49
N HIS A 388 -11.54 1.36 24.60
CA HIS A 388 -10.63 0.36 24.06
C HIS A 388 -9.94 0.86 22.79
N MET A 389 -8.62 0.73 22.75
CA MET A 389 -7.82 1.02 21.54
C MET A 389 -7.92 -0.16 20.58
N MET A 390 -8.49 0.07 19.40
CA MET A 390 -8.72 -0.97 18.41
C MET A 390 -7.41 -1.59 17.92
N THR A 391 -7.33 -2.92 17.99
CA THR A 391 -6.23 -3.73 17.52
C THR A 391 -6.53 -4.32 16.13
N GLU A 392 -5.58 -5.06 15.57
CA GLU A 392 -5.78 -5.77 14.29
C GLU A 392 -6.83 -6.90 14.42
N SER A 393 -6.88 -7.57 15.60
CA SER A 393 -7.90 -8.57 15.89
C SER A 393 -9.31 -7.97 15.97
N ASP A 394 -9.43 -6.77 16.54
CA ASP A 394 -10.71 -6.05 16.60
C ASP A 394 -11.17 -5.62 15.20
N ALA A 395 -10.24 -5.23 14.34
CA ALA A 395 -10.54 -4.91 12.95
C ALA A 395 -11.07 -6.14 12.19
N ALA A 396 -10.43 -7.30 12.34
CA ALA A 396 -10.89 -8.56 11.76
C ALA A 396 -12.26 -8.98 12.32
N LEU A 397 -12.51 -8.71 13.60
CA LEU A 397 -13.81 -8.96 14.23
C LEU A 397 -14.90 -8.09 13.60
N LEU A 398 -14.65 -6.79 13.38
CA LEU A 398 -15.62 -5.90 12.74
C LEU A 398 -15.92 -6.32 11.29
N GLU A 399 -14.91 -6.70 10.53
CA GLU A 399 -15.07 -7.22 9.16
C GLU A 399 -15.91 -8.51 9.16
N SER A 400 -15.76 -9.40 10.16
CA SER A 400 -16.56 -10.62 10.27
C SER A 400 -18.06 -10.37 10.51
N PHE A 401 -18.42 -9.19 11.07
CA PHE A 401 -19.80 -8.73 11.24
C PHE A 401 -20.29 -7.77 10.14
N ASP A 402 -19.59 -7.69 9.02
CA ASP A 402 -19.92 -6.83 7.86
C ASP A 402 -19.97 -5.32 8.22
N ILE A 403 -19.16 -4.91 9.19
CA ILE A 403 -19.03 -3.50 9.58
C ILE A 403 -17.84 -2.89 8.83
N HIS A 404 -18.13 -2.09 7.80
CA HIS A 404 -17.13 -1.44 6.92
C HIS A 404 -16.94 0.05 7.18
N SER A 405 -17.58 0.59 8.21
CA SER A 405 -17.42 1.98 8.63
C SER A 405 -17.56 2.13 10.12
N ALA A 406 -16.76 3.01 10.71
CA ALA A 406 -16.81 3.32 12.14
C ALA A 406 -16.50 4.79 12.39
N GLU A 407 -17.14 5.38 13.41
CA GLU A 407 -16.82 6.72 13.86
C GLU A 407 -15.67 6.65 14.88
N ILE A 408 -14.51 7.19 14.48
CA ILE A 408 -13.30 7.14 15.30
C ILE A 408 -12.89 8.53 15.78
N ARG A 409 -12.19 8.57 16.91
CA ARG A 409 -11.52 9.77 17.41
C ARG A 409 -10.29 10.06 16.56
N THR A 410 -10.17 11.31 16.13
CA THR A 410 -9.05 11.76 15.29
C THR A 410 -8.42 13.01 15.87
N VAL A 411 -7.22 13.28 15.40
CA VAL A 411 -6.49 14.51 15.72
C VAL A 411 -7.26 15.76 15.25
N LEU A 412 -8.00 15.64 14.14
CA LEU A 412 -8.73 16.74 13.51
C LEU A 412 -9.88 17.26 14.37
N THR A 413 -10.53 16.38 15.15
CA THR A 413 -11.66 16.72 16.04
C THR A 413 -11.24 16.91 17.49
N CYS A 414 -9.94 16.89 17.78
CA CYS A 414 -9.41 17.05 19.13
C CYS A 414 -9.66 18.47 19.67
N ARG A 415 -10.25 18.58 20.88
CA ARG A 415 -10.59 19.83 21.55
C ARG A 415 -9.51 20.34 22.52
N ALA A 416 -8.33 19.76 22.52
CA ALA A 416 -7.22 20.25 23.31
C ALA A 416 -6.76 21.64 22.79
N HIS A 417 -6.74 22.65 23.67
CA HIS A 417 -6.33 24.01 23.32
C HIS A 417 -4.84 24.10 22.95
N SER A 418 -4.01 23.32 23.63
CA SER A 418 -2.58 23.25 23.37
C SER A 418 -2.16 21.82 23.11
N GLY A 419 -1.58 21.58 21.93
CA GLY A 419 -1.18 20.23 21.54
C GLY A 419 -2.39 19.32 21.16
N ILE A 420 -2.30 18.05 21.51
CA ILE A 420 -3.27 16.99 21.18
C ILE A 420 -3.43 16.08 22.43
N CYS A 421 -4.58 15.45 22.61
CA CYS A 421 -4.76 14.46 23.67
C CYS A 421 -4.38 13.05 23.21
N ALA A 422 -4.00 12.20 24.16
CA ALA A 422 -3.55 10.83 23.90
C ALA A 422 -4.63 9.97 23.21
N LYS A 423 -5.89 10.04 23.63
CA LYS A 423 -6.97 9.26 23.03
C LYS A 423 -7.28 9.66 21.58
N CYS A 424 -7.18 10.95 21.21
CA CYS A 424 -7.39 11.39 19.82
C CYS A 424 -6.23 10.99 18.90
N TYR A 425 -5.03 10.92 19.42
CA TYR A 425 -3.89 10.40 18.67
C TYR A 425 -3.89 8.87 18.59
N GLY A 426 -4.20 8.20 19.72
CA GLY A 426 -4.27 6.74 19.82
C GLY A 426 -2.91 6.09 20.02
N MET A 427 -2.60 5.08 19.21
CA MET A 427 -1.40 4.24 19.32
C MET A 427 -0.14 4.99 18.93
N ASN A 428 0.92 4.82 19.71
CA ASN A 428 2.30 5.11 19.29
C ASN A 428 2.77 4.00 18.34
N LEU A 429 3.12 4.37 17.11
CA LEU A 429 3.46 3.42 16.05
C LEU A 429 4.78 2.67 16.31
N ALA A 430 5.68 3.21 17.14
CA ALA A 430 6.94 2.55 17.47
C ALA A 430 6.77 1.46 18.54
N THR A 431 5.89 1.67 19.52
CA THR A 431 5.73 0.77 20.66
C THR A 431 4.45 -0.07 20.63
N SER A 432 3.54 0.21 19.69
CA SER A 432 2.19 -0.38 19.60
C SER A 432 1.32 -0.22 20.86
N LYS A 433 1.70 0.70 21.75
CA LYS A 433 0.97 1.05 22.97
C LYS A 433 0.28 2.41 22.83
N PRO A 434 -0.71 2.72 23.67
CA PRO A 434 -1.26 4.08 23.71
C PRO A 434 -0.15 5.11 23.95
N VAL A 435 -0.23 6.25 23.24
CA VAL A 435 0.78 7.32 23.33
C VAL A 435 0.79 7.93 24.73
N GLY A 436 1.99 8.20 25.25
CA GLY A 436 2.18 8.87 26.54
C GLY A 436 2.20 10.40 26.42
N PRO A 437 1.93 11.12 27.53
CA PRO A 437 2.10 12.57 27.57
C PRO A 437 3.58 12.96 27.36
N GLY A 438 3.80 14.10 26.68
CA GLY A 438 5.13 14.61 26.40
C GLY A 438 5.70 14.21 25.04
N GLU A 439 5.04 13.34 24.30
CA GLU A 439 5.51 12.89 22.98
C GLU A 439 5.31 13.97 21.91
N ALA A 440 6.37 14.27 21.15
CA ALA A 440 6.38 15.32 20.13
C ALA A 440 5.85 14.80 18.78
N VAL A 441 4.56 14.49 18.74
CA VAL A 441 3.90 13.85 17.58
C VAL A 441 3.90 14.71 16.32
N GLY A 442 4.01 16.03 16.45
CA GLY A 442 4.09 16.95 15.33
C GLY A 442 5.40 16.80 14.55
N ILE A 443 6.53 16.73 15.26
CA ILE A 443 7.85 16.53 14.65
C ILE A 443 7.91 15.14 14.01
N ILE A 444 7.40 14.11 14.72
CA ILE A 444 7.34 12.74 14.19
C ILE A 444 6.52 12.70 12.90
N ALA A 445 5.37 13.38 12.84
CA ALA A 445 4.53 13.45 11.65
C ALA A 445 5.27 14.10 10.47
N ALA A 446 5.90 15.27 10.70
CA ALA A 446 6.63 15.98 9.66
C ALA A 446 7.81 15.17 9.11
N GLN A 447 8.55 14.49 9.99
CA GLN A 447 9.67 13.63 9.60
C GLN A 447 9.20 12.36 8.85
N SER A 448 8.12 11.74 9.30
CA SER A 448 7.55 10.54 8.66
C SER A 448 6.99 10.82 7.25
N ILE A 449 6.52 12.03 6.99
CA ILE A 449 6.10 12.47 5.65
C ILE A 449 7.31 12.89 4.81
N GLY A 450 8.30 13.54 5.41
CA GLY A 450 9.47 14.09 4.71
C GLY A 450 10.52 13.06 4.32
N GLU A 451 10.77 12.05 5.16
CA GLU A 451 11.78 11.02 4.88
C GLU A 451 11.50 10.31 3.54
N PRO A 452 10.29 9.78 3.28
CA PRO A 452 10.02 9.15 1.99
C PRO A 452 9.99 10.14 0.82
N GLY A 453 9.90 11.45 1.07
CA GLY A 453 9.91 12.48 0.03
C GLY A 453 11.14 12.41 -0.88
N THR A 454 12.30 12.11 -0.32
CA THR A 454 13.52 11.87 -1.10
C THR A 454 13.41 10.61 -1.97
N GLN A 455 12.79 9.55 -1.47
CA GLN A 455 12.53 8.32 -2.25
C GLN A 455 11.51 8.55 -3.37
N LEU A 456 10.49 9.39 -3.13
CA LEU A 456 9.54 9.83 -4.16
C LEU A 456 10.25 10.50 -5.33
N THR A 457 11.27 11.33 -5.07
CA THR A 457 12.06 11.98 -6.12
C THR A 457 12.88 10.97 -6.94
N MET A 458 13.42 9.94 -6.30
CA MET A 458 14.21 8.90 -6.97
C MET A 458 13.35 7.93 -7.79
N ARG A 459 12.16 7.57 -7.30
CA ARG A 459 11.29 6.55 -7.94
C ARG A 459 10.51 7.08 -9.15
N THR A 460 10.18 8.35 -9.23
CA THR A 460 9.54 8.96 -10.41
C THR A 460 10.39 8.81 -11.68
N PHE A 461 11.69 8.57 -11.53
CA PHE A 461 12.62 8.33 -12.60
C PHE A 461 12.62 6.87 -13.12
N HIS A 462 12.38 5.89 -12.24
CA HIS A 462 12.42 4.46 -12.60
C HIS A 462 11.13 3.95 -13.25
N THR A 463 10.04 4.65 -13.12
CA THR A 463 8.80 4.41 -13.85
C THR A 463 8.93 5.09 -15.22
N GLY A 464 9.73 4.53 -16.14
CA GLY A 464 9.89 5.06 -17.50
C GLY A 464 8.54 5.43 -18.12
N GLY A 465 8.17 6.64 -17.88
CA GLY A 465 7.36 7.56 -18.61
C GLY A 465 6.05 7.17 -19.24
N VAL A 466 5.09 6.72 -18.51
CA VAL A 466 3.73 7.00 -18.95
C VAL A 466 3.18 8.14 -18.11
N ALA A 467 3.31 9.35 -18.62
CA ALA A 467 2.58 10.49 -18.13
C ALA A 467 1.12 10.38 -18.59
N GLY A 468 0.33 9.53 -17.92
CA GLY A 468 -1.12 9.61 -18.00
C GLY A 468 -1.58 10.89 -17.28
N GLY A 469 -1.82 11.92 -18.05
CA GLY A 469 -2.76 12.98 -17.71
C GLY A 469 -2.36 14.09 -16.76
N ASP A 470 -1.45 13.97 -15.82
CA ASP A 470 -1.16 15.05 -14.88
C ASP A 470 0.33 15.38 -14.78
N ILE A 471 0.67 16.65 -15.00
CA ILE A 471 2.07 17.16 -15.06
C ILE A 471 2.69 17.23 -13.65
N THR A 472 1.86 17.23 -12.59
CA THR A 472 2.28 17.33 -11.19
C THR A 472 2.08 16.02 -10.45
N GLN A 473 2.93 15.02 -10.72
CA GLN A 473 2.94 13.77 -9.97
C GLN A 473 4.09 13.74 -8.95
N GLY A 474 3.88 13.06 -7.83
CA GLY A 474 4.88 12.88 -6.79
C GLY A 474 5.02 14.07 -5.85
N LEU A 475 6.27 14.40 -5.45
CA LEU A 475 6.57 15.44 -4.44
C LEU A 475 5.97 16.81 -4.77
N PRO A 476 6.00 17.33 -6.03
CA PRO A 476 5.39 18.63 -6.34
C PRO A 476 3.88 18.68 -6.05
N ARG A 477 3.17 17.55 -6.20
CA ARG A 477 1.75 17.46 -5.85
C ARG A 477 1.52 17.51 -4.34
N VAL A 478 2.36 16.83 -3.57
CA VAL A 478 2.32 16.87 -2.10
C VAL A 478 2.58 18.29 -1.60
N GLU A 479 3.58 18.99 -2.17
CA GLU A 479 3.88 20.38 -1.86
C GLU A 479 2.70 21.30 -2.19
N GLU A 480 2.09 21.14 -3.38
CA GLU A 480 0.91 21.89 -3.80
C GLU A 480 -0.26 21.72 -2.83
N LEU A 481 -0.51 20.49 -2.34
CA LEU A 481 -1.57 20.19 -1.38
C LEU A 481 -1.30 20.81 0.00
N PHE A 482 -0.10 20.64 0.56
CA PHE A 482 0.23 21.20 1.88
C PHE A 482 0.38 22.72 1.89
N GLU A 483 0.67 23.34 0.76
CA GLU A 483 0.66 24.80 0.64
C GLU A 483 -0.70 25.36 0.16
N ALA A 484 -1.66 24.48 -0.09
CA ALA A 484 -2.98 24.84 -0.65
C ALA A 484 -2.88 25.73 -1.90
N ARG A 485 -1.90 25.47 -2.77
CA ARG A 485 -1.72 26.20 -4.03
C ARG A 485 -2.83 25.85 -5.01
N LYS A 486 -3.19 26.78 -5.90
CA LYS A 486 -4.10 26.50 -7.00
C LYS A 486 -3.46 25.52 -7.98
N PRO A 487 -4.14 24.38 -8.30
CA PRO A 487 -3.64 23.42 -9.27
C PRO A 487 -3.49 24.02 -10.67
N LYS A 488 -2.49 23.59 -11.41
CA LYS A 488 -2.27 24.03 -12.81
C LYS A 488 -3.41 23.58 -13.72
N LYS A 489 -3.93 22.36 -13.53
CA LYS A 489 -5.09 21.81 -14.22
C LYS A 489 -6.23 21.67 -13.23
N MET A 490 -6.95 22.76 -13.03
CA MET A 490 -8.00 22.84 -12.04
C MET A 490 -9.30 22.23 -12.58
N ALA A 491 -9.91 21.34 -11.79
CA ALA A 491 -11.24 20.84 -12.05
C ALA A 491 -12.31 21.83 -11.57
N THR A 492 -13.39 21.95 -12.32
CA THR A 492 -14.54 22.76 -11.96
C THR A 492 -15.47 21.99 -11.03
N ILE A 493 -15.93 22.64 -9.95
CA ILE A 493 -16.85 22.08 -8.95
C ILE A 493 -18.20 22.78 -9.06
N ALA A 494 -19.28 22.03 -8.93
CA ALA A 494 -20.64 22.58 -8.87
C ALA A 494 -20.86 23.35 -7.56
N GLU A 495 -21.17 24.63 -7.63
CA GLU A 495 -21.47 25.46 -6.45
C GLU A 495 -22.88 25.19 -5.90
N ILE A 496 -23.79 24.73 -6.74
CA ILE A 496 -25.18 24.38 -6.41
C ILE A 496 -25.48 22.95 -6.82
N GLY A 497 -26.39 22.29 -6.10
CA GLY A 497 -26.95 21.00 -6.51
C GLY A 497 -28.15 21.21 -7.43
N GLY A 498 -28.41 20.28 -8.35
CA GLY A 498 -29.54 20.37 -9.24
C GLY A 498 -29.40 19.54 -10.51
N LYS A 499 -30.27 19.76 -11.47
CA LYS A 499 -30.29 19.06 -12.75
C LYS A 499 -29.32 19.69 -13.74
N VAL A 500 -28.49 18.85 -14.33
CA VAL A 500 -27.48 19.24 -15.34
C VAL A 500 -28.12 19.34 -16.72
N ARG A 501 -27.76 20.37 -17.47
CA ARG A 501 -28.09 20.54 -18.89
C ARG A 501 -26.85 21.01 -19.64
N PHE A 502 -26.61 20.43 -20.79
CA PHE A 502 -25.51 20.81 -21.67
C PHE A 502 -25.99 21.77 -22.76
N GLU A 503 -25.23 22.84 -23.00
CA GLU A 503 -25.39 23.74 -24.11
C GLU A 503 -24.05 24.00 -24.80
N GLU A 504 -24.02 23.98 -26.13
CA GLU A 504 -22.82 24.31 -26.87
C GLU A 504 -22.45 25.79 -26.70
N ALA A 505 -21.22 26.08 -26.39
CA ALA A 505 -20.74 27.44 -26.28
C ALA A 505 -20.58 28.07 -27.68
N THR A 506 -20.97 29.33 -27.83
CA THR A 506 -20.96 30.09 -29.09
C THR A 506 -19.55 30.32 -29.66
N LYS A 507 -18.49 30.04 -28.92
CA LYS A 507 -17.08 30.17 -29.32
C LYS A 507 -16.23 29.01 -28.80
N GLY A 508 -15.64 28.25 -29.70
CA GLY A 508 -14.54 27.31 -29.43
C GLY A 508 -14.96 25.92 -28.91
N SER A 509 -14.01 25.16 -28.41
CA SER A 509 -14.14 23.78 -27.92
C SER A 509 -14.67 23.70 -26.47
N LEU A 510 -15.46 24.66 -26.00
CA LEU A 510 -16.03 24.70 -24.67
C LEU A 510 -17.50 24.27 -24.68
N LEU A 511 -17.90 23.55 -23.63
CA LEU A 511 -19.28 23.16 -23.34
C LEU A 511 -19.76 23.99 -22.14
N ASN A 512 -20.95 24.56 -22.24
CA ASN A 512 -21.60 25.21 -21.10
C ASN A 512 -22.46 24.18 -20.36
N ILE A 513 -22.08 23.91 -19.12
CA ILE A 513 -22.86 23.09 -18.20
C ILE A 513 -23.75 24.03 -17.39
N ILE A 514 -25.04 23.91 -17.57
CA ILE A 514 -26.05 24.67 -16.81
C ILE A 514 -26.60 23.75 -15.73
N ILE A 515 -26.50 24.17 -14.48
CA ILE A 515 -27.08 23.46 -13.34
C ILE A 515 -28.24 24.29 -12.83
N THR A 516 -29.42 23.67 -12.77
CA THR A 516 -30.64 24.28 -12.26
C THR A 516 -31.00 23.62 -10.94
N ALA A 517 -30.99 24.39 -9.85
CA ALA A 517 -31.41 23.93 -8.53
C ALA A 517 -32.93 23.88 -8.41
N ASP A 518 -33.43 23.15 -7.43
CA ASP A 518 -34.89 23.05 -7.16
C ASP A 518 -35.53 24.38 -6.80
N ASP A 519 -34.74 25.34 -6.29
CA ASP A 519 -35.15 26.71 -5.94
C ASP A 519 -35.24 27.65 -7.18
N GLY A 520 -34.88 27.16 -8.38
CA GLY A 520 -34.85 27.92 -9.61
C GLY A 520 -33.57 28.73 -9.85
N ASP A 521 -32.58 28.65 -8.93
CA ASP A 521 -31.24 29.24 -9.15
C ASP A 521 -30.50 28.46 -10.25
N THR A 522 -29.86 29.19 -11.16
CA THR A 522 -29.12 28.59 -12.29
C THR A 522 -27.70 29.10 -12.33
N ARG A 523 -26.74 28.15 -12.46
CA ARG A 523 -25.33 28.46 -12.64
C ARG A 523 -24.80 27.83 -13.92
N THR A 524 -24.01 28.59 -14.66
CA THR A 524 -23.39 28.14 -15.90
C THR A 524 -21.88 28.02 -15.73
N TYR A 525 -21.34 26.87 -16.11
CA TYR A 525 -19.91 26.56 -16.05
C TYR A 525 -19.40 26.25 -17.46
N ALA A 526 -18.41 27.00 -17.94
CA ALA A 526 -17.75 26.72 -19.20
C ALA A 526 -16.60 25.74 -18.98
N VAL A 527 -16.71 24.53 -19.52
CA VAL A 527 -15.72 23.46 -19.37
C VAL A 527 -15.33 22.89 -20.74
N PRO A 528 -14.11 22.36 -20.91
CA PRO A 528 -13.74 21.64 -22.13
C PRO A 528 -14.58 20.38 -22.32
N HIS A 529 -14.81 19.98 -23.57
CA HIS A 529 -15.53 18.74 -23.90
C HIS A 529 -14.83 17.47 -23.42
N THR A 530 -13.52 17.53 -23.17
CA THR A 530 -12.71 16.38 -22.76
C THR A 530 -12.72 16.20 -21.25
N GLY A 531 -12.90 14.97 -20.78
CA GLY A 531 -12.81 14.63 -19.36
C GLY A 531 -14.04 15.02 -18.52
N LEU A 532 -15.23 15.05 -19.11
CA LEU A 532 -16.48 15.28 -18.39
C LEU A 532 -16.81 14.09 -17.49
N LEU A 533 -17.17 14.37 -16.23
CA LEU A 533 -17.56 13.39 -15.21
C LEU A 533 -19.07 13.36 -14.94
N VAL A 534 -19.83 14.19 -15.63
CA VAL A 534 -21.29 14.31 -15.51
C VAL A 534 -21.95 14.10 -16.86
N GLN A 535 -23.20 13.64 -16.85
CA GLN A 535 -24.00 13.42 -18.05
C GLN A 535 -25.12 14.44 -18.16
N ASP A 536 -25.62 14.67 -19.41
CA ASP A 536 -26.76 15.54 -19.61
C ASP A 536 -28.03 14.95 -18.98
N GLY A 537 -28.74 15.78 -18.21
CA GLY A 537 -29.92 15.34 -17.45
C GLY A 537 -29.67 14.70 -16.09
N GLU A 538 -28.40 14.48 -15.68
CA GLU A 538 -28.04 13.95 -14.37
C GLU A 538 -28.40 14.95 -13.26
N VAL A 539 -28.87 14.42 -12.10
CA VAL A 539 -29.09 15.23 -10.89
C VAL A 539 -27.84 15.09 -10.03
N ILE A 540 -27.21 16.21 -9.74
CA ILE A 540 -25.96 16.26 -8.98
C ILE A 540 -26.12 17.01 -7.66
N GLU A 541 -25.31 16.62 -6.68
CA GLU A 541 -25.25 17.31 -5.40
C GLU A 541 -24.28 18.51 -5.44
N LYS A 542 -24.49 19.44 -4.53
CA LYS A 542 -23.57 20.56 -4.29
C LYS A 542 -22.15 20.04 -4.03
N GLY A 543 -21.18 20.56 -4.79
CA GLY A 543 -19.79 20.17 -4.67
C GLY A 543 -19.38 18.97 -5.54
N ARG A 544 -20.25 18.48 -6.44
CA ARG A 544 -19.86 17.44 -7.42
C ARG A 544 -18.83 18.02 -8.39
N GLN A 545 -17.80 17.22 -8.68
CA GLN A 545 -16.80 17.54 -9.68
C GLN A 545 -17.39 17.36 -11.09
N LEU A 546 -17.26 18.38 -11.94
CA LEU A 546 -17.82 18.40 -13.29
C LEU A 546 -16.86 17.86 -14.35
N GLN A 547 -15.55 18.03 -14.12
CA GLN A 547 -14.49 17.72 -15.05
C GLN A 547 -13.33 17.02 -14.36
N ASP A 548 -12.64 16.14 -15.08
CA ASP A 548 -11.40 15.51 -14.59
C ASP A 548 -10.29 16.55 -14.36
N GLY A 549 -9.60 16.41 -13.23
CA GLY A 549 -8.53 17.30 -12.80
C GLY A 549 -8.42 17.42 -11.29
N ALA A 550 -7.45 18.19 -10.83
CA ALA A 550 -7.20 18.41 -9.41
C ALA A 550 -8.14 19.47 -8.85
N LEU A 551 -8.74 19.20 -7.69
CA LEU A 551 -9.59 20.17 -7.00
C LEU A 551 -8.74 21.23 -6.29
N ASN A 552 -9.23 22.46 -6.29
CA ASN A 552 -8.64 23.53 -5.48
C ASN A 552 -9.13 23.38 -4.02
N PRO A 553 -8.24 23.23 -3.02
CA PRO A 553 -8.65 23.10 -1.62
C PRO A 553 -9.51 24.26 -1.10
N HIS A 554 -9.28 25.48 -1.59
CA HIS A 554 -10.06 26.65 -1.20
C HIS A 554 -11.52 26.59 -1.70
N ASP A 555 -11.76 26.07 -2.91
CA ASP A 555 -13.10 25.93 -3.44
C ASP A 555 -13.84 24.77 -2.73
N VAL A 556 -13.15 23.68 -2.41
CA VAL A 556 -13.72 22.61 -1.59
C VAL A 556 -14.12 23.13 -0.21
N LEU A 557 -13.28 23.97 0.42
CA LEU A 557 -13.59 24.59 1.72
C LEU A 557 -14.85 25.46 1.63
N ARG A 558 -14.92 26.33 0.63
CA ARG A 558 -16.03 27.26 0.44
C ARG A 558 -17.36 26.54 0.16
N ILE A 559 -17.32 25.46 -0.63
CA ILE A 559 -18.53 24.77 -1.12
C ILE A 559 -18.96 23.65 -0.18
N ARG A 560 -18.03 22.79 0.25
CA ARG A 560 -18.31 21.56 1.04
C ARG A 560 -17.99 21.68 2.53
N GLY A 561 -17.22 22.71 2.93
CA GLY A 561 -16.82 22.93 4.32
C GLY A 561 -15.54 22.21 4.76
N ALA A 562 -15.15 22.41 6.02
CA ALA A 562 -13.86 21.99 6.58
C ALA A 562 -13.66 20.46 6.57
N SER A 563 -14.68 19.66 6.95
CA SER A 563 -14.57 18.21 6.99
C SER A 563 -14.28 17.59 5.61
N ALA A 564 -14.84 18.17 4.55
CA ALA A 564 -14.60 17.71 3.19
C ALA A 564 -13.16 18.00 2.73
N VAL A 565 -12.60 19.15 3.13
CA VAL A 565 -11.20 19.50 2.84
C VAL A 565 -10.26 18.56 3.57
N HIS A 566 -10.53 18.23 4.84
CA HIS A 566 -9.74 17.27 5.60
C HIS A 566 -9.64 15.93 4.86
N ASN A 567 -10.79 15.37 4.49
CA ASN A 567 -10.84 14.10 3.77
C ASN A 567 -10.15 14.18 2.41
N TYR A 568 -10.37 15.26 1.65
CA TYR A 568 -9.75 15.46 0.35
C TYR A 568 -8.21 15.50 0.45
N LEU A 569 -7.66 16.30 1.38
CA LEU A 569 -6.21 16.41 1.54
C LEU A 569 -5.58 15.08 1.98
N ILE A 570 -6.22 14.37 2.92
CA ILE A 570 -5.74 13.06 3.38
C ILE A 570 -5.72 12.06 2.22
N GLN A 571 -6.83 11.94 1.48
CA GLN A 571 -6.96 11.01 0.37
C GLN A 571 -5.94 11.28 -0.75
N GLU A 572 -5.80 12.55 -1.16
CA GLU A 572 -4.87 12.92 -2.23
C GLU A 572 -3.40 12.70 -1.83
N VAL A 573 -3.02 13.04 -0.60
CA VAL A 573 -1.66 12.79 -0.12
C VAL A 573 -1.37 11.29 -0.03
N LEU A 574 -2.27 10.51 0.58
CA LEU A 574 -2.14 9.05 0.64
C LEU A 574 -2.01 8.43 -0.75
N LYS A 575 -2.85 8.86 -1.69
CA LYS A 575 -2.81 8.40 -3.08
C LYS A 575 -1.42 8.59 -3.70
N VAL A 576 -0.81 9.76 -3.55
CA VAL A 576 0.52 10.04 -4.09
C VAL A 576 1.57 9.10 -3.49
N TYR A 577 1.54 8.88 -2.17
CA TYR A 577 2.51 8.01 -1.50
C TYR A 577 2.29 6.53 -1.83
N ARG A 578 1.03 6.06 -1.82
CA ARG A 578 0.67 4.67 -2.15
C ARG A 578 1.01 4.30 -3.59
N GLN A 579 0.78 5.18 -4.55
CA GLN A 579 1.18 4.97 -5.96
C GLN A 579 2.68 4.77 -6.12
N GLN A 580 3.48 5.30 -5.22
CA GLN A 580 4.93 5.09 -5.17
C GLN A 580 5.36 3.90 -4.29
N GLY A 581 4.40 3.16 -3.73
CA GLY A 581 4.65 2.01 -2.86
C GLY A 581 5.27 2.40 -1.52
N VAL A 582 4.89 3.56 -1.00
CA VAL A 582 5.29 4.05 0.33
C VAL A 582 4.06 4.08 1.22
N ASP A 583 4.14 3.39 2.36
CA ASP A 583 3.09 3.33 3.35
C ASP A 583 3.29 4.43 4.40
N ILE A 584 2.34 5.34 4.51
CA ILE A 584 2.30 6.39 5.53
C ILE A 584 0.97 6.28 6.28
N ASN A 585 1.04 6.35 7.62
CA ASN A 585 -0.17 6.31 8.42
C ASN A 585 -0.92 7.65 8.36
N ASP A 586 -2.25 7.60 8.26
CA ASP A 586 -3.17 8.75 8.20
C ASP A 586 -2.90 9.78 9.31
N LYS A 587 -2.54 9.32 10.51
CA LYS A 587 -2.29 10.17 11.69
C LYS A 587 -1.30 11.30 11.41
N HIS A 588 -0.24 11.01 10.65
CA HIS A 588 0.79 11.99 10.33
C HIS A 588 0.24 13.10 9.44
N ILE A 589 -0.58 12.73 8.46
CA ILE A 589 -1.22 13.69 7.56
C ILE A 589 -2.27 14.51 8.31
N GLU A 590 -3.07 13.87 9.18
CA GLU A 590 -4.07 14.55 10.01
C GLU A 590 -3.46 15.63 10.90
N VAL A 591 -2.28 15.39 11.48
CA VAL A 591 -1.57 16.39 12.32
C VAL A 591 -1.22 17.63 11.50
N ILE A 592 -0.69 17.45 10.29
CA ILE A 592 -0.34 18.58 9.42
C ILE A 592 -1.60 19.34 8.98
N VAL A 593 -2.62 18.61 8.51
CA VAL A 593 -3.88 19.20 8.03
C VAL A 593 -4.59 19.97 9.16
N ARG A 594 -4.58 19.45 10.39
CA ARG A 594 -5.10 20.17 11.57
C ARG A 594 -4.41 21.51 11.76
N GLN A 595 -3.08 21.55 11.66
CA GLN A 595 -2.34 22.79 11.81
C GLN A 595 -2.59 23.79 10.67
N MET A 596 -2.82 23.32 9.44
CA MET A 596 -3.19 24.18 8.30
C MET A 596 -4.52 24.89 8.52
N MET A 597 -5.47 24.26 9.22
CA MET A 597 -6.84 24.77 9.41
C MET A 597 -7.11 25.28 10.84
N ARG A 598 -6.08 25.41 11.67
CA ARG A 598 -6.22 25.79 13.06
C ARG A 598 -6.62 27.25 13.27
N LYS A 599 -6.22 28.14 12.38
CA LYS A 599 -6.44 29.58 12.52
C LYS A 599 -7.48 30.10 11.57
N VAL A 600 -8.34 30.99 12.07
CA VAL A 600 -9.36 31.72 11.31
C VAL A 600 -9.16 33.22 11.47
N ARG A 601 -9.58 33.96 10.48
CA ARG A 601 -9.58 35.43 10.54
C ARG A 601 -10.92 35.90 11.10
N VAL A 602 -10.87 36.73 12.15
CA VAL A 602 -12.06 37.36 12.73
C VAL A 602 -12.51 38.47 11.79
N GLU A 603 -13.68 38.37 11.17
CA GLU A 603 -14.23 39.43 10.33
C GLU A 603 -14.92 40.48 11.20
N GLU A 604 -15.87 40.06 12.03
CA GLU A 604 -16.59 40.90 12.98
C GLU A 604 -16.46 40.34 14.39
N ALA A 605 -16.05 41.19 15.33
CA ALA A 605 -15.85 40.78 16.71
C ALA A 605 -17.19 40.60 17.47
N GLY A 606 -18.26 41.29 17.07
CA GLY A 606 -19.52 41.30 17.77
C GLY A 606 -19.35 41.64 19.25
N ASP A 607 -20.04 40.92 20.14
CA ASP A 607 -19.96 41.08 21.61
C ASP A 607 -18.81 40.28 22.25
N THR A 608 -17.89 39.74 21.46
CA THR A 608 -16.73 39.00 21.95
C THR A 608 -15.56 39.93 22.27
N THR A 609 -14.58 39.44 23.01
CA THR A 609 -13.33 40.17 23.31
C THR A 609 -12.29 40.09 22.20
N LEU A 610 -12.62 39.48 21.07
CA LEU A 610 -11.74 39.30 19.94
C LEU A 610 -11.59 40.59 19.13
N LEU A 611 -10.43 40.74 18.47
CA LEU A 611 -10.19 41.92 17.62
C LEU A 611 -10.56 41.60 16.17
N SER A 612 -11.35 42.48 15.54
CA SER A 612 -11.68 42.38 14.11
C SER A 612 -10.40 42.47 13.26
N GLY A 613 -10.29 41.57 12.27
CA GLY A 613 -9.11 41.45 11.40
C GLY A 613 -7.96 40.62 11.95
N ALA A 614 -7.99 40.21 13.22
CA ALA A 614 -6.97 39.36 13.85
C ALA A 614 -7.12 37.89 13.43
N MET A 615 -6.01 37.16 13.51
CA MET A 615 -5.98 35.71 13.36
C MET A 615 -6.14 35.07 14.74
N ALA A 616 -7.21 34.33 14.95
CA ALA A 616 -7.51 33.62 16.19
C ALA A 616 -7.55 32.11 15.98
N ASP A 617 -7.36 31.35 17.05
CA ASP A 617 -7.55 29.90 17.03
C ASP A 617 -9.06 29.55 16.94
N VAL A 618 -9.41 28.52 16.16
CA VAL A 618 -10.82 28.12 15.98
C VAL A 618 -11.49 27.80 17.34
N LEU A 619 -10.78 27.10 18.24
CA LEU A 619 -11.30 26.77 19.56
C LEU A 619 -11.50 28.01 20.44
N GLU A 620 -10.58 28.98 20.35
CA GLU A 620 -10.69 30.24 21.06
C GLU A 620 -11.92 31.04 20.62
N VAL A 621 -12.19 31.06 19.31
CA VAL A 621 -13.39 31.69 18.75
C VAL A 621 -14.67 30.95 19.18
N GLU A 622 -14.65 29.59 19.19
CA GLU A 622 -15.80 28.81 19.67
C GLU A 622 -16.11 29.07 21.14
N ASP A 623 -15.08 29.14 21.99
CA ASP A 623 -15.22 29.42 23.43
C ASP A 623 -15.72 30.85 23.69
N ALA A 624 -15.19 31.84 22.97
CA ALA A 624 -15.66 33.21 23.06
C ALA A 624 -17.14 33.32 22.67
N ASN A 625 -17.54 32.65 21.58
CA ASN A 625 -18.94 32.59 21.15
C ASN A 625 -19.84 31.85 22.14
N ALA A 626 -19.35 30.77 22.77
CA ALA A 626 -20.10 30.04 23.81
C ALA A 626 -20.31 30.90 25.06
N ALA A 627 -19.28 31.65 25.50
CA ALA A 627 -19.36 32.56 26.60
C ALA A 627 -20.40 33.69 26.39
N VAL A 628 -20.45 34.26 25.16
CA VAL A 628 -21.45 35.25 24.80
C VAL A 628 -22.85 34.66 24.78
N ARG A 629 -23.03 33.47 24.21
CA ARG A 629 -24.33 32.76 24.22
C ARG A 629 -24.83 32.49 25.62
N GLN A 630 -23.97 32.10 26.57
CA GLN A 630 -24.32 31.91 27.96
C GLN A 630 -24.77 33.19 28.65
N ARG A 631 -24.09 34.32 28.36
CA ARG A 631 -24.50 35.64 28.89
C ARG A 631 -25.85 36.06 28.33
N LEU A 632 -26.09 35.89 27.04
CA LEU A 632 -27.38 36.21 26.41
C LEU A 632 -28.53 35.34 26.93
N SER A 633 -28.28 34.06 27.20
CA SER A 633 -29.28 33.16 27.79
C SER A 633 -29.67 33.55 29.21
N LEU A 634 -28.76 34.17 30.00
CA LEU A 634 -29.04 34.67 31.36
C LEU A 634 -29.83 35.99 31.36
N ILE A 635 -29.83 36.75 30.28
CA ILE A 635 -30.59 38.00 30.13
C ILE A 635 -32.07 37.73 29.81
N HIS A 636 -32.43 36.56 29.33
CA HIS A 636 -33.80 36.16 28.99
C HIS A 636 -34.48 35.30 30.07
N ILE A 637 -33.86 35.12 31.25
CA ILE A 637 -34.48 34.58 32.47
C ILE A 637 -34.78 35.73 33.43
#